data_71418bcde0b8b531515b2dc029e97532
#
_entry.id   71418bcde0b8b531515b2dc029e97532
#
_cell.length_a   1.000
_cell.length_b   1.000
_cell.length_c   1.000
_cell.angle_alpha   90.00
_cell.angle_beta   90.00
_cell.angle_gamma   90.00
#
_symmetry.space_group_name_H-M   'P 1'
#
loop_
_entity.id
_entity.type
_entity.pdbx_description
1 polymer ?
#
loop_
_entity_poly.entity_id
_entity_poly.type
_entity_poly.pdbx_seq_one_letter_code
_entity_poly.pdbx_strand_id
1 'polypeptide(L)'
;AARDRLVFPSRRSVEQCSSEAAARYKQRLIGGAVGSLCDLTGGLGVDTASLAERVARVIYVECDGPTFEAAMHNFSALGLDNVTGLHASAEDALRTLPPVDLCYIDPSRRDGCDRRLFALADCSPDLEQLLPTILSKAPTLIAKLSPMLDWQHTLARLPGTSDIHVLAVRGECKELTFVVR
;
A
#
# COMPACT_ATOMS: atom_id res chain seq x y z
N ALA A 1 5.84 22.41 -14.50
CA ALA A 1 5.92 22.26 -13.05
C ALA A 1 6.45 20.86 -12.70
N ALA A 2 6.51 20.46 -11.38
CA ALA A 2 7.07 19.17 -10.95
C ALA A 2 6.42 17.96 -11.65
N ARG A 3 5.11 17.99 -11.90
CA ARG A 3 4.36 16.92 -12.57
C ARG A 3 4.85 16.57 -13.98
N ASP A 4 5.49 17.51 -14.69
CA ASP A 4 6.00 17.31 -16.05
C ASP A 4 7.32 16.50 -16.07
N ARG A 5 7.87 16.19 -14.90
CA ARG A 5 9.12 15.43 -14.71
C ARG A 5 8.88 14.01 -14.21
N LEU A 6 7.62 13.60 -13.99
CA LEU A 6 7.31 12.27 -13.47
C LEU A 6 7.55 11.20 -14.54
N VAL A 7 8.13 10.08 -14.11
CA VAL A 7 8.45 8.92 -14.94
C VAL A 7 7.47 7.79 -14.64
N PHE A 8 7.00 7.14 -15.69
CA PHE A 8 6.08 6.01 -15.61
C PHE A 8 6.66 4.85 -16.41
N PRO A 9 7.09 3.75 -15.76
CA PRO A 9 7.81 2.66 -16.41
C PRO A 9 6.94 1.85 -17.38
N SER A 10 5.63 1.78 -17.13
CA SER A 10 4.70 1.05 -17.99
C SER A 10 3.28 1.63 -17.93
N ARG A 11 2.49 1.38 -18.99
CA ARG A 11 1.06 1.70 -18.99
C ARG A 11 0.29 0.93 -17.90
N ARG A 12 0.65 -0.34 -17.69
CA ARG A 12 0.03 -1.21 -16.68
C ARG A 12 0.16 -0.63 -15.27
N SER A 13 1.35 -0.14 -14.91
CA SER A 13 1.57 0.46 -13.59
C SER A 13 0.71 1.72 -13.37
N VAL A 14 0.49 2.52 -14.41
CA VAL A 14 -0.39 3.69 -14.33
C VAL A 14 -1.86 3.30 -14.18
N GLU A 15 -2.30 2.28 -14.91
CA GLU A 15 -3.69 1.79 -14.85
C GLU A 15 -4.03 1.14 -13.50
N GLN A 16 -3.05 0.58 -12.81
CA GLN A 16 -3.20 -0.09 -11.52
C GLN A 16 -3.00 0.83 -10.30
N CYS A 17 -2.43 2.02 -10.48
CA CYS A 17 -2.20 2.92 -9.36
C CYS A 17 -3.50 3.54 -8.83
N SER A 18 -3.47 3.93 -7.56
CA SER A 18 -4.57 4.66 -6.92
C SER A 18 -4.82 6.00 -7.63
N SER A 19 -6.08 6.40 -7.71
CA SER A 19 -6.40 7.78 -8.07
C SER A 19 -5.97 8.75 -6.96
N GLU A 20 -5.67 10.00 -7.31
CA GLU A 20 -5.32 11.04 -6.34
C GLU A 20 -6.39 11.18 -5.23
N ALA A 21 -7.67 11.08 -5.58
CA ALA A 21 -8.76 11.15 -4.61
C ALA A 21 -8.74 9.99 -3.61
N ALA A 22 -8.46 8.76 -4.08
CA ALA A 22 -8.36 7.58 -3.23
C ALA A 22 -7.12 7.65 -2.32
N ALA A 23 -5.97 8.09 -2.86
CA ALA A 23 -4.76 8.29 -2.08
C ALA A 23 -4.95 9.34 -0.98
N ARG A 24 -5.58 10.48 -1.29
CA ARG A 24 -5.93 11.52 -0.31
C ARG A 24 -6.93 11.04 0.75
N TYR A 25 -7.85 10.16 0.38
CA TYR A 25 -8.76 9.57 1.36
C TYR A 25 -7.99 8.74 2.39
N LYS A 26 -7.02 7.94 1.95
CA LYS A 26 -6.20 7.10 2.82
C LYS A 26 -5.38 7.91 3.84
N GLN A 27 -4.98 9.14 3.53
CA GLN A 27 -4.38 10.05 4.52
C GLN A 27 -5.25 10.25 5.77
N ARG A 28 -6.58 10.24 5.62
CA ARG A 28 -7.52 10.44 6.73
C ARG A 28 -7.58 9.23 7.67
N LEU A 29 -7.10 8.08 7.20
CA LEU A 29 -7.05 6.85 7.99
C LEU A 29 -5.85 6.83 8.94
N ILE A 30 -4.86 7.69 8.70
CA ILE A 30 -3.74 7.91 9.61
C ILE A 30 -4.28 8.68 10.81
N GLY A 31 -4.54 7.96 11.91
CA GLY A 31 -5.03 8.53 13.16
C GLY A 31 -3.89 9.00 14.06
N GLY A 32 -4.11 10.06 14.84
CA GLY A 32 -3.18 10.50 15.86
C GLY A 32 -1.82 10.98 15.34
N ALA A 33 -0.79 10.90 16.20
CA ALA A 33 0.57 11.27 15.87
C ALA A 33 1.33 10.04 15.36
N VAL A 34 1.24 9.77 14.05
CA VAL A 34 2.03 8.73 13.36
C VAL A 34 3.31 9.39 12.86
N GLY A 35 4.47 9.00 13.43
CA GLY A 35 5.78 9.52 13.04
C GLY A 35 6.43 8.75 11.90
N SER A 36 6.14 7.46 11.80
CA SER A 36 6.81 6.55 10.84
C SER A 36 5.82 5.59 10.17
N LEU A 37 6.02 5.39 8.87
CA LEU A 37 5.22 4.50 8.02
C LEU A 37 6.13 3.62 7.18
N CYS A 38 5.74 2.35 6.99
CA CYS A 38 6.31 1.48 5.96
C CYS A 38 5.23 1.10 4.94
N ASP A 39 5.45 1.45 3.67
CA ASP A 39 4.67 0.95 2.54
C ASP A 39 5.37 -0.29 1.98
N LEU A 40 4.77 -1.46 2.20
CA LEU A 40 5.35 -2.77 1.85
C LEU A 40 5.20 -3.14 0.37
N THR A 41 4.39 -2.39 -0.39
CA THR A 41 4.05 -2.66 -1.80
C THR A 41 3.89 -1.37 -2.58
N GLY A 42 4.91 -0.54 -2.56
CA GLY A 42 4.83 0.86 -2.94
C GLY A 42 4.42 1.16 -4.39
N GLY A 43 4.69 0.24 -5.34
CA GLY A 43 4.35 0.43 -6.75
C GLY A 43 4.88 1.76 -7.29
N LEU A 44 4.07 2.49 -8.06
CA LEU A 44 4.43 3.83 -8.55
C LEU A 44 4.55 4.92 -7.46
N GLY A 45 4.28 4.57 -6.21
CA GLY A 45 4.42 5.48 -5.08
C GLY A 45 3.32 6.51 -4.93
N VAL A 46 2.16 6.36 -5.58
CA VAL A 46 1.05 7.33 -5.49
C VAL A 46 0.48 7.38 -4.08
N ASP A 47 0.22 6.23 -3.47
CA ASP A 47 -0.24 6.15 -2.09
C ASP A 47 0.88 6.57 -1.13
N THR A 48 2.11 6.08 -1.34
CA THR A 48 3.29 6.49 -0.57
C THR A 48 3.46 8.00 -0.54
N ALA A 49 3.42 8.66 -1.70
CA ALA A 49 3.58 10.12 -1.81
C ALA A 49 2.49 10.87 -1.03
N SER A 50 1.25 10.40 -1.13
CA SER A 50 0.12 10.97 -0.39
C SER A 50 0.28 10.78 1.12
N LEU A 51 0.63 9.57 1.57
CA LEU A 51 0.81 9.26 2.99
C LEU A 51 2.03 9.98 3.59
N ALA A 52 3.08 10.20 2.80
CA ALA A 52 4.29 10.90 3.21
C ALA A 52 4.05 12.35 3.66
N GLU A 53 3.00 13.00 3.16
CA GLU A 53 2.59 14.34 3.60
C GLU A 53 2.12 14.38 5.07
N ARG A 54 1.81 13.22 5.69
CA ARG A 54 1.20 13.10 7.02
C ARG A 54 2.12 12.55 8.09
N VAL A 55 3.30 12.06 7.72
CA VAL A 55 4.23 11.39 8.63
C VAL A 55 5.64 11.96 8.49
N ALA A 56 6.45 11.84 9.54
CA ALA A 56 7.82 12.36 9.52
C ALA A 56 8.77 11.50 8.70
N ARG A 57 8.51 10.19 8.57
CA ARG A 57 9.38 9.25 7.87
C ARG A 57 8.58 8.16 7.19
N VAL A 58 8.94 7.83 5.95
CA VAL A 58 8.38 6.71 5.19
C VAL A 58 9.51 5.79 4.72
N ILE A 59 9.31 4.49 4.88
CA ILE A 59 10.07 3.44 4.22
C ILE A 59 9.20 2.91 3.09
N TYR A 60 9.63 3.12 1.85
CA TYR A 60 8.98 2.65 0.63
C TYR A 60 9.64 1.37 0.15
N VAL A 61 8.87 0.29 -0.01
CA VAL A 61 9.35 -1.02 -0.46
C VAL A 61 8.72 -1.38 -1.79
N GLU A 62 9.54 -1.76 -2.78
CA GLU A 62 9.11 -2.23 -4.10
C GLU A 62 10.10 -3.28 -4.62
N CYS A 63 9.57 -4.38 -5.15
CA CYS A 63 10.38 -5.50 -5.65
C CYS A 63 10.73 -5.39 -7.14
N ASP A 64 9.92 -4.67 -7.94
CA ASP A 64 10.19 -4.47 -9.37
C ASP A 64 11.18 -3.30 -9.55
N GLY A 65 12.38 -3.61 -10.05
CA GLY A 65 13.47 -2.64 -10.19
C GLY A 65 13.08 -1.39 -11.00
N PRO A 66 12.54 -1.54 -12.23
CA PRO A 66 12.11 -0.39 -13.03
C PRO A 66 11.06 0.48 -12.33
N THR A 67 10.10 -0.14 -11.61
CA THR A 67 9.09 0.59 -10.84
C THR A 67 9.71 1.29 -9.64
N PHE A 68 10.62 0.63 -8.92
CA PHE A 68 11.36 1.22 -7.81
C PHE A 68 12.14 2.46 -8.23
N GLU A 69 12.93 2.37 -9.32
CA GLU A 69 13.73 3.49 -9.83
C GLU A 69 12.85 4.68 -10.25
N ALA A 70 11.75 4.39 -10.96
CA ALA A 70 10.79 5.44 -11.37
C ALA A 70 10.14 6.13 -10.16
N ALA A 71 9.72 5.37 -9.15
CA ALA A 71 9.13 5.93 -7.94
C ALA A 71 10.11 6.80 -7.16
N MET A 72 11.35 6.33 -6.97
CA MET A 72 12.41 7.11 -6.28
C MET A 72 12.72 8.42 -7.02
N HIS A 73 12.80 8.39 -8.36
CA HIS A 73 12.91 9.59 -9.17
C HIS A 73 11.73 10.54 -8.93
N ASN A 74 10.51 10.01 -8.93
CA ASN A 74 9.29 10.77 -8.74
C ASN A 74 9.22 11.40 -7.34
N PHE A 75 9.60 10.70 -6.28
CA PHE A 75 9.67 11.26 -4.93
C PHE A 75 10.63 12.44 -4.87
N SER A 76 11.82 12.31 -5.45
CA SER A 76 12.79 13.41 -5.54
C SER A 76 12.22 14.61 -6.33
N ALA A 77 11.57 14.35 -7.48
CA ALA A 77 10.95 15.40 -8.29
C ALA A 77 9.79 16.13 -7.58
N LEU A 78 9.12 15.43 -6.65
CA LEU A 78 8.05 15.98 -5.81
C LEU A 78 8.56 16.65 -4.53
N GLY A 79 9.86 16.55 -4.22
CA GLY A 79 10.46 17.11 -3.00
C GLY A 79 10.09 16.33 -1.73
N LEU A 80 9.87 15.02 -1.84
CA LEU A 80 9.54 14.15 -0.70
C LEU A 80 10.82 13.60 -0.07
N ASP A 81 11.52 14.45 0.70
CA ASP A 81 12.80 14.12 1.32
C ASP A 81 12.67 13.15 2.51
N ASN A 82 11.45 12.90 2.98
CA ASN A 82 11.15 11.99 4.08
C ASN A 82 10.88 10.55 3.65
N VAL A 83 11.03 10.21 2.36
CA VAL A 83 10.85 8.87 1.82
C VAL A 83 12.20 8.21 1.58
N THR A 84 12.41 7.05 2.21
CA THR A 84 13.59 6.19 1.99
C THR A 84 13.15 4.93 1.25
N GLY A 85 13.78 4.62 0.12
CA GLY A 85 13.48 3.43 -0.69
C GLY A 85 14.24 2.19 -0.24
N LEU A 86 13.57 1.05 -0.31
CA LEU A 86 14.15 -0.28 -0.15
C LEU A 86 13.70 -1.15 -1.33
N HIS A 87 14.62 -1.47 -2.24
CA HIS A 87 14.38 -2.38 -3.35
C HIS A 87 14.41 -3.83 -2.85
N ALA A 88 13.27 -4.38 -2.48
CA ALA A 88 13.11 -5.71 -1.89
C ALA A 88 11.68 -6.20 -2.03
N SER A 89 11.45 -7.50 -1.80
CA SER A 89 10.11 -8.02 -1.54
C SER A 89 9.60 -7.56 -0.17
N ALA A 90 8.27 -7.58 0.04
CA ALA A 90 7.68 -7.28 1.34
C ALA A 90 8.18 -8.25 2.42
N GLU A 91 8.31 -9.53 2.07
CA GLU A 91 8.80 -10.61 2.93
C GLU A 91 10.24 -10.33 3.40
N ASP A 92 11.14 -9.94 2.48
CA ASP A 92 12.53 -9.65 2.82
C ASP A 92 12.67 -8.35 3.61
N ALA A 93 11.89 -7.32 3.23
CA ALA A 93 11.85 -6.06 3.94
C ALA A 93 11.44 -6.25 5.41
N LEU A 94 10.40 -7.05 5.68
CA LEU A 94 9.91 -7.31 7.02
C LEU A 94 10.96 -7.99 7.94
N ARG A 95 11.91 -8.73 7.38
CA ARG A 95 12.99 -9.35 8.18
C ARG A 95 13.90 -8.31 8.86
N THR A 96 14.13 -7.21 8.19
CA THR A 96 15.06 -6.15 8.62
C THR A 96 14.36 -4.86 9.04
N LEU A 97 13.05 -4.74 8.82
CA LEU A 97 12.26 -3.55 9.13
C LEU A 97 12.36 -3.23 10.63
N PRO A 98 12.79 -2.03 11.00
CA PRO A 98 12.69 -1.55 12.38
C PRO A 98 11.21 -1.36 12.75
N PRO A 99 10.87 -1.28 14.05
CA PRO A 99 9.53 -0.88 14.47
C PRO A 99 9.11 0.45 13.84
N VAL A 100 7.86 0.50 13.34
CA VAL A 100 7.23 1.69 12.77
C VAL A 100 5.84 1.86 13.37
N ASP A 101 5.23 3.04 13.23
CA ASP A 101 3.91 3.29 13.82
C ASP A 101 2.79 2.71 12.95
N LEU A 102 3.03 2.59 11.64
CA LEU A 102 2.03 2.13 10.69
C LEU A 102 2.67 1.38 9.52
N CYS A 103 2.11 0.25 9.14
CA CYS A 103 2.35 -0.40 7.86
C CYS A 103 1.18 -0.16 6.89
N TYR A 104 1.51 0.04 5.62
CA TYR A 104 0.58 0.06 4.50
C TYR A 104 0.90 -1.09 3.55
N ILE A 105 -0.12 -1.73 2.99
CA ILE A 105 0.04 -2.81 2.02
C ILE A 105 -1.08 -2.78 0.97
N ASP A 106 -0.75 -2.98 -0.29
CA ASP A 106 -1.65 -3.11 -1.45
C ASP A 106 -1.26 -4.35 -2.25
N PRO A 107 -1.59 -5.56 -1.77
CA PRO A 107 -1.20 -6.78 -2.45
C PRO A 107 -1.93 -6.91 -3.78
N SER A 108 -1.20 -7.20 -4.85
CA SER A 108 -1.75 -7.43 -6.17
C SER A 108 -2.25 -8.86 -6.32
N ARG A 109 -3.17 -9.08 -7.27
CA ARG A 109 -3.59 -10.44 -7.63
C ARG A 109 -2.42 -11.19 -8.26
N ARG A 110 -2.22 -12.46 -7.89
CA ARG A 110 -1.27 -13.36 -8.55
C ARG A 110 -1.72 -13.60 -10.00
N ASP A 111 -0.78 -13.58 -10.94
CA ASP A 111 -1.05 -13.89 -12.34
C ASP A 111 -1.59 -15.32 -12.47
N GLY A 112 -2.63 -15.50 -13.30
CA GLY A 112 -3.28 -16.80 -13.54
C GLY A 112 -4.52 -17.09 -12.68
N CYS A 113 -4.92 -16.22 -11.79
CA CYS A 113 -6.13 -16.37 -10.99
C CYS A 113 -7.34 -15.73 -11.70
N ASP A 114 -8.03 -16.49 -12.53
CA ASP A 114 -9.11 -15.99 -13.43
C ASP A 114 -10.51 -16.09 -12.82
N ARG A 115 -10.61 -16.16 -11.48
CA ARG A 115 -11.89 -16.24 -10.77
C ARG A 115 -12.53 -14.87 -10.62
N ARG A 116 -13.87 -14.81 -10.69
CA ARG A 116 -14.65 -13.57 -10.44
C ARG A 116 -14.53 -13.07 -9.00
N LEU A 117 -14.45 -13.99 -8.04
CA LEU A 117 -14.16 -13.73 -6.64
C LEU A 117 -12.86 -14.46 -6.28
N PHE A 118 -11.97 -13.80 -5.56
CA PHE A 118 -10.70 -14.37 -5.10
C PHE A 118 -10.51 -14.13 -3.61
N ALA A 119 -9.63 -14.94 -2.99
CA ALA A 119 -9.32 -14.86 -1.58
C ALA A 119 -8.02 -14.08 -1.34
N LEU A 120 -7.71 -13.74 -0.09
CA LEU A 120 -6.44 -13.13 0.29
C LEU A 120 -5.24 -14.00 -0.11
N ALA A 121 -5.38 -15.33 -0.04
CA ALA A 121 -4.34 -16.28 -0.45
C ALA A 121 -4.01 -16.22 -1.96
N ASP A 122 -4.90 -15.63 -2.79
CA ASP A 122 -4.66 -15.42 -4.23
C ASP A 122 -3.87 -14.11 -4.50
N CYS A 123 -3.52 -13.37 -3.47
CA CYS A 123 -2.77 -12.12 -3.54
C CYS A 123 -1.25 -12.34 -3.37
N SER A 124 -0.47 -11.39 -3.87
CA SER A 124 0.96 -11.31 -3.66
C SER A 124 1.33 -9.88 -3.25
N PRO A 125 2.04 -9.69 -2.14
CA PRO A 125 2.42 -10.70 -1.14
C PRO A 125 1.20 -11.32 -0.43
N ASP A 126 1.39 -12.49 0.20
CA ASP A 126 0.36 -13.19 0.97
C ASP A 126 0.13 -12.48 2.30
N LEU A 127 -0.89 -11.62 2.34
CA LEU A 127 -1.17 -10.81 3.51
C LEU A 127 -1.52 -11.65 4.75
N GLU A 128 -2.22 -12.78 4.57
CA GLU A 128 -2.62 -13.64 5.68
C GLU A 128 -1.38 -14.23 6.38
N GLN A 129 -0.39 -14.66 5.61
CA GLN A 129 0.87 -15.16 6.16
C GLN A 129 1.74 -14.05 6.78
N LEU A 130 1.72 -12.85 6.21
CA LEU A 130 2.55 -11.75 6.68
C LEU A 130 1.96 -10.99 7.88
N LEU A 131 0.66 -11.09 8.12
CA LEU A 131 -0.04 -10.31 9.15
C LEU A 131 0.60 -10.40 10.54
N PRO A 132 0.97 -11.58 11.08
CA PRO A 132 1.62 -11.66 12.40
C PRO A 132 2.95 -10.91 12.46
N THR A 133 3.74 -11.01 11.38
CA THR A 133 5.03 -10.32 11.28
C THR A 133 4.84 -8.81 11.15
N ILE A 134 3.88 -8.36 10.35
CA ILE A 134 3.55 -6.93 10.20
C ILE A 134 3.15 -6.36 11.56
N LEU A 135 2.22 -7.00 12.27
CA LEU A 135 1.74 -6.53 13.58
C LEU A 135 2.81 -6.59 14.68
N SER A 136 3.84 -7.42 14.52
CA SER A 136 5.01 -7.38 15.40
C SER A 136 5.92 -6.16 15.19
N LYS A 137 5.80 -5.50 14.03
CA LYS A 137 6.60 -4.32 13.62
C LYS A 137 5.83 -3.01 13.71
N ALA A 138 4.51 -3.08 13.54
CA ALA A 138 3.63 -1.91 13.55
C ALA A 138 2.33 -2.19 14.29
N PRO A 139 1.89 -1.32 15.23
CA PRO A 139 0.62 -1.48 15.93
C PRO A 139 -0.60 -1.28 15.02
N THR A 140 -0.40 -0.72 13.83
CA THR A 140 -1.48 -0.45 12.88
C THR A 140 -1.07 -0.91 11.48
N LEU A 141 -1.99 -1.59 10.81
CA LEU A 141 -1.90 -1.93 9.40
C LEU A 141 -3.08 -1.32 8.64
N ILE A 142 -2.80 -0.65 7.53
CA ILE A 142 -3.79 -0.27 6.52
C ILE A 142 -3.58 -1.18 5.31
N ALA A 143 -4.55 -2.02 5.00
CA ALA A 143 -4.52 -2.93 3.85
C ALA A 143 -5.54 -2.47 2.80
N LYS A 144 -5.05 -2.04 1.63
CA LYS A 144 -5.87 -1.76 0.45
C LYS A 144 -6.07 -3.06 -0.29
N LEU A 145 -7.32 -3.41 -0.54
CA LEU A 145 -7.69 -4.68 -1.16
C LEU A 145 -8.65 -4.44 -2.34
N SER A 146 -8.68 -5.40 -3.25
CA SER A 146 -9.58 -5.36 -4.39
C SER A 146 -11.05 -5.40 -3.94
N PRO A 147 -11.95 -4.63 -4.60
CA PRO A 147 -13.39 -4.70 -4.35
C PRO A 147 -14.02 -6.05 -4.76
N MET A 148 -13.26 -6.91 -5.45
CA MET A 148 -13.70 -8.25 -5.85
C MET A 148 -13.47 -9.31 -4.75
N LEU A 149 -12.83 -8.95 -3.64
CA LEU A 149 -12.70 -9.82 -2.46
C LEU A 149 -14.03 -9.93 -1.72
N ASP A 150 -14.32 -11.12 -1.22
CA ASP A 150 -15.38 -11.31 -0.23
C ASP A 150 -14.93 -10.68 1.08
N TRP A 151 -15.52 -9.53 1.42
CA TRP A 151 -15.13 -8.76 2.60
C TRP A 151 -15.43 -9.49 3.91
N GLN A 152 -16.47 -10.33 3.97
CA GLN A 152 -16.82 -11.10 5.19
C GLN A 152 -15.79 -12.21 5.42
N HIS A 153 -15.43 -12.92 4.36
CA HIS A 153 -14.37 -13.92 4.40
C HIS A 153 -13.01 -13.28 4.75
N THR A 154 -12.72 -12.13 4.14
CA THR A 154 -11.49 -11.35 4.41
C THR A 154 -11.43 -10.89 5.86
N LEU A 155 -12.54 -10.38 6.42
CA LEU A 155 -12.62 -9.96 7.81
C LEU A 155 -12.28 -11.09 8.79
N ALA A 156 -12.76 -12.30 8.51
CA ALA A 156 -12.46 -13.48 9.33
C ALA A 156 -10.97 -13.86 9.29
N ARG A 157 -10.23 -13.46 8.24
CA ARG A 157 -8.81 -13.73 8.05
C ARG A 157 -7.88 -12.61 8.50
N LEU A 158 -8.43 -11.44 8.80
CA LEU A 158 -7.71 -10.27 9.33
C LEU A 158 -8.18 -9.94 10.75
N PRO A 159 -7.82 -10.78 11.75
CA PRO A 159 -8.20 -10.50 13.13
C PRO A 159 -7.61 -9.17 13.61
N GLY A 160 -8.34 -8.45 14.44
CA GLY A 160 -7.98 -7.09 14.86
C GLY A 160 -8.44 -5.99 13.90
N THR A 161 -9.19 -6.32 12.82
CA THR A 161 -9.79 -5.30 11.97
C THR A 161 -10.76 -4.44 12.78
N SER A 162 -10.46 -3.14 12.86
CA SER A 162 -11.29 -2.14 13.53
C SER A 162 -12.25 -1.45 12.58
N ASP A 163 -11.84 -1.25 11.33
CA ASP A 163 -12.61 -0.50 10.34
C ASP A 163 -12.46 -1.10 8.95
N ILE A 164 -13.52 -1.02 8.16
CA ILE A 164 -13.51 -1.37 6.72
C ILE A 164 -14.08 -0.16 5.98
N HIS A 165 -13.26 0.43 5.09
CA HIS A 165 -13.65 1.54 4.24
C HIS A 165 -13.92 1.04 2.83
N VAL A 166 -15.09 1.36 2.30
CA VAL A 166 -15.47 1.06 0.91
C VAL A 166 -15.34 2.34 0.10
N LEU A 167 -14.34 2.41 -0.77
CA LEU A 167 -14.14 3.56 -1.63
C LEU A 167 -14.83 3.36 -2.97
N ALA A 168 -15.80 4.24 -3.23
CA ALA A 168 -16.49 4.29 -4.51
C ALA A 168 -16.26 5.64 -5.21
N VAL A 169 -16.03 5.60 -6.51
CA VAL A 169 -15.86 6.78 -7.36
C VAL A 169 -16.86 6.67 -8.51
N ARG A 170 -17.71 7.68 -8.66
CA ARG A 170 -18.74 7.71 -9.70
C ARG A 170 -19.67 6.48 -9.70
N GLY A 171 -20.02 6.00 -8.50
CA GLY A 171 -20.91 4.84 -8.34
C GLY A 171 -20.24 3.46 -8.51
N GLU A 172 -18.94 3.41 -8.75
CA GLU A 172 -18.17 2.17 -8.87
C GLU A 172 -17.26 1.98 -7.67
N CYS A 173 -17.35 0.81 -7.01
CA CYS A 173 -16.44 0.46 -5.92
C CYS A 173 -15.03 0.23 -6.50
N LYS A 174 -14.06 0.99 -6.02
CA LYS A 174 -12.67 0.95 -6.50
C LYS A 174 -11.75 0.14 -5.60
N GLU A 175 -11.94 0.22 -4.31
CA GLU A 175 -11.12 -0.49 -3.34
C GLU A 175 -11.86 -0.72 -2.02
N LEU A 176 -11.43 -1.76 -1.31
CA LEU A 176 -11.73 -1.98 0.10
C LEU A 176 -10.48 -1.69 0.91
N THR A 177 -10.58 -0.89 1.95
CA THR A 177 -9.44 -0.61 2.83
C THR A 177 -9.75 -1.08 4.24
N PHE A 178 -8.97 -2.05 4.72
CA PHE A 178 -9.07 -2.61 6.06
C PHE A 178 -8.05 -1.91 6.98
N VAL A 179 -8.50 -1.50 8.16
CA VAL A 179 -7.62 -0.99 9.22
C VAL A 179 -7.56 -2.04 10.32
N VAL A 180 -6.36 -2.56 10.59
CA VAL A 180 -6.10 -3.61 11.61
C VAL A 180 -5.27 -2.99 12.73
N ARG A 181 -5.69 -3.22 14.00
CA ARG A 181 -5.02 -2.70 15.21
C ARG A 181 -4.89 -3.78 16.28
#